data_47530bf9f936fd8255cf3ce7105fa5fa
#
_entry.id   47530bf9f936fd8255cf3ce7105fa5fa
#
_cell.length_a   1.000
_cell.length_b   1.000
_cell.length_c   1.000
_cell.angle_alpha   90.00
_cell.angle_beta   90.00
_cell.angle_gamma   90.00
#
_symmetry.space_group_name_H-M   'P 1'
#
loop_
_entity.id
_entity.type
_entity.pdbx_description
1 polymer ?
#
loop_
_entity_poly.entity_id
_entity_poly.type
_entity_poly.pdbx_seq_one_letter_code
_entity_poly.pdbx_strand_id
1 'polypeptide(L)'
;MIQLFCLMVFKIFLVIALMLFNLFDSISQDNNSILTNVDIQIEATAAINKMYNFEFEDAEKEFNWLVQEYSNHPLPVFLKGLSLWWRIDSYSGISNLSKIDSLERLDSKFIDLMDKTISLSKSIYDKGNKIDGAFFLAASYGFKGRLLSERRKWRASALAGMNALKYLKEIRKDDLMIPEISFGNGLFNYYSIWISERYPLLKPLIKLFPDGDKKKGISQLNTAANNSFYTRTEAQYFLMRIYSGENDLSKALYLSKYLFETFPNNSVFHKFYTQLLYRTSSFNLCEKEALKIIKYFTDKKKGYYDNDVRLAHFFLGEIYLSKRKIDLATYHLERSLYYSDKFKNQKLGYTIYSNFLLGKIFLDMGQSNKSKFYFKRVIKLTNRKEDLNQKSKGYIKKI
;
A
#
# COMPACT_ATOMS: atom_id res chain seq x y z
N MET A 1 43.42 -26.12 61.61
CA MET A 1 42.30 -25.18 61.49
C MET A 1 42.29 -24.39 60.16
N ILE A 2 43.39 -23.85 59.71
CA ILE A 2 43.50 -23.02 58.50
C ILE A 2 43.16 -23.80 57.21
N GLN A 3 43.60 -25.07 57.07
CA GLN A 3 43.29 -25.91 55.92
C GLN A 3 41.78 -26.27 55.77
N LEU A 4 41.09 -26.50 56.92
CA LEU A 4 39.64 -26.78 56.88
C LEU A 4 38.84 -25.54 56.49
N PHE A 5 39.25 -24.36 56.88
CA PHE A 5 38.65 -23.07 56.56
C PHE A 5 38.81 -22.76 55.05
N CYS A 6 40.00 -22.96 54.49
CA CYS A 6 40.22 -22.81 53.03
C CYS A 6 39.38 -23.78 52.18
N LEU A 7 39.22 -25.06 52.63
CA LEU A 7 38.39 -26.03 51.93
C LEU A 7 36.89 -25.68 51.97
N MET A 8 36.44 -25.12 53.10
CA MET A 8 35.05 -24.64 53.24
C MET A 8 34.74 -23.44 52.40
N VAL A 9 35.66 -22.45 52.36
CA VAL A 9 35.55 -21.26 51.50
C VAL A 9 35.56 -21.64 50.01
N PHE A 10 36.44 -22.60 49.61
CA PHE A 10 36.50 -23.08 48.23
C PHE A 10 35.22 -23.83 47.82
N LYS A 11 34.63 -24.64 48.70
CA LYS A 11 33.32 -25.30 48.45
C LYS A 11 32.19 -24.29 48.34
N ILE A 12 32.16 -23.26 49.17
CA ILE A 12 31.15 -22.18 49.08
C ILE A 12 31.33 -21.41 47.78
N PHE A 13 32.56 -21.12 47.37
CA PHE A 13 32.82 -20.44 46.08
C PHE A 13 32.41 -21.32 44.86
N LEU A 14 32.66 -22.63 44.96
CA LEU A 14 32.23 -23.58 43.90
C LEU A 14 30.69 -23.70 43.78
N VAL A 15 29.98 -23.70 44.92
CA VAL A 15 28.52 -23.72 44.94
C VAL A 15 27.94 -22.40 44.42
N ILE A 16 28.53 -21.27 44.77
CA ILE A 16 28.11 -19.96 44.23
C ILE A 16 28.43 -19.87 42.72
N ALA A 17 29.57 -20.37 42.26
CA ALA A 17 29.91 -20.43 40.84
C ALA A 17 28.97 -21.35 40.06
N LEU A 18 28.58 -22.50 40.62
CA LEU A 18 27.57 -23.40 40.02
C LEU A 18 26.17 -22.79 40.03
N MET A 19 25.79 -22.04 41.06
CA MET A 19 24.50 -21.30 41.06
C MET A 19 24.50 -20.15 40.05
N LEU A 20 25.63 -19.44 39.89
CA LEU A 20 25.77 -18.43 38.85
C LEU A 20 25.78 -19.01 37.45
N PHE A 21 26.37 -20.21 37.23
CA PHE A 21 26.28 -20.90 35.94
C PHE A 21 24.86 -21.28 35.58
N ASN A 22 24.05 -21.77 36.53
CA ASN A 22 22.62 -22.05 36.30
C ASN A 22 21.77 -20.79 36.14
N LEU A 23 22.22 -19.62 36.57
CA LEU A 23 21.59 -18.33 36.33
C LEU A 23 21.94 -17.80 34.91
N PHE A 24 23.10 -18.17 34.35
CA PHE A 24 23.47 -17.83 32.98
C PHE A 24 22.73 -18.71 31.95
N ASP A 25 22.48 -19.99 32.25
CA ASP A 25 21.65 -20.86 31.40
C ASP A 25 20.16 -20.44 31.38
N SER A 26 19.69 -19.68 32.37
CA SER A 26 18.33 -19.12 32.43
C SER A 26 18.17 -17.82 31.64
N ILE A 27 19.27 -17.24 31.10
CA ILE A 27 19.26 -16.00 30.26
C ILE A 27 19.44 -16.34 28.78
N SER A 28 19.69 -17.59 28.42
CA SER A 28 19.41 -18.08 27.08
C SER A 28 17.90 -18.23 26.91
N GLN A 29 17.17 -17.11 26.95
CA GLN A 29 15.88 -17.03 26.31
C GLN A 29 16.11 -17.41 24.85
N ASP A 30 15.52 -18.52 24.46
CA ASP A 30 15.42 -18.97 23.08
C ASP A 30 15.01 -17.77 22.19
N ASN A 31 16.00 -17.06 21.65
CA ASN A 31 15.79 -16.06 20.60
C ASN A 31 15.47 -16.77 19.27
N ASN A 32 14.67 -17.84 19.31
CA ASN A 32 14.12 -18.53 18.15
C ASN A 32 12.88 -17.78 17.65
N SER A 33 13.04 -16.48 17.38
CA SER A 33 12.02 -15.78 16.61
C SER A 33 11.93 -16.40 15.21
N ILE A 34 10.75 -16.87 14.83
CA ILE A 34 10.47 -17.36 13.47
C ILE A 34 10.74 -16.24 12.45
N LEU A 35 10.54 -14.96 12.82
CA LEU A 35 10.78 -13.82 11.95
C LEU A 35 12.26 -13.65 11.55
N THR A 36 13.18 -14.04 12.43
CA THR A 36 14.62 -13.94 12.18
C THR A 36 15.26 -15.26 11.75
N ASN A 37 14.46 -16.34 11.68
CA ASN A 37 14.91 -17.64 11.19
C ASN A 37 15.13 -17.60 9.68
N VAL A 38 16.38 -17.79 9.26
CA VAL A 38 16.78 -17.68 7.83
C VAL A 38 16.14 -18.77 6.98
N ASP A 39 15.99 -20.00 7.50
CA ASP A 39 15.39 -21.09 6.74
C ASP A 39 13.93 -20.79 6.43
N ILE A 40 13.18 -20.29 7.42
CA ILE A 40 11.77 -19.89 7.23
C ILE A 40 11.66 -18.68 6.30
N GLN A 41 12.60 -17.75 6.37
CA GLN A 41 12.65 -16.63 5.43
C GLN A 41 12.88 -17.12 4.00
N ILE A 42 13.78 -18.07 3.79
CA ILE A 42 14.03 -18.67 2.46
C ILE A 42 12.76 -19.37 1.94
N GLU A 43 12.14 -20.21 2.75
CA GLU A 43 10.89 -20.91 2.40
C GLU A 43 9.75 -19.92 2.08
N ALA A 44 9.58 -18.87 2.88
CA ALA A 44 8.56 -17.86 2.66
C ALA A 44 8.83 -16.97 1.44
N THR A 45 10.10 -16.82 1.01
CA THR A 45 10.49 -15.88 -0.06
C THR A 45 9.76 -16.16 -1.37
N ALA A 46 9.71 -17.43 -1.80
CA ALA A 46 9.05 -17.81 -3.05
C ALA A 46 7.57 -17.45 -3.02
N ALA A 47 6.87 -17.77 -1.94
CA ALA A 47 5.46 -17.49 -1.74
C ALA A 47 5.18 -15.97 -1.69
N ILE A 48 6.02 -15.21 -0.99
CA ILE A 48 5.92 -13.75 -0.87
C ILE A 48 6.13 -13.10 -2.25
N ASN A 49 7.12 -13.53 -3.01
CA ASN A 49 7.38 -13.02 -4.36
C ASN A 49 6.23 -13.33 -5.32
N LYS A 50 5.69 -14.56 -5.29
CA LYS A 50 4.49 -14.93 -6.07
C LYS A 50 3.30 -14.06 -5.68
N MET A 51 3.08 -13.81 -4.39
CA MET A 51 2.02 -12.92 -3.90
C MET A 51 2.14 -11.50 -4.47
N TYR A 52 3.33 -10.89 -4.36
CA TYR A 52 3.57 -9.55 -4.92
C TYR A 52 3.50 -9.53 -6.44
N ASN A 53 3.81 -10.65 -7.11
CA ASN A 53 3.65 -10.77 -8.57
C ASN A 53 2.22 -11.13 -9.02
N PHE A 54 1.25 -11.16 -8.11
CA PHE A 54 -0.16 -11.51 -8.37
C PHE A 54 -0.41 -12.94 -8.86
N GLU A 55 0.53 -13.84 -8.58
CA GLU A 55 0.41 -15.27 -8.76
C GLU A 55 -0.24 -15.90 -7.51
N PHE A 56 -1.44 -15.39 -7.18
CA PHE A 56 -2.10 -15.65 -5.90
C PHE A 56 -2.43 -17.12 -5.65
N GLU A 57 -2.81 -17.86 -6.70
CA GLU A 57 -3.15 -19.28 -6.58
C GLU A 57 -1.93 -20.11 -6.21
N ASP A 58 -0.75 -19.77 -6.75
CA ASP A 58 0.50 -20.47 -6.43
C ASP A 58 1.07 -20.01 -5.08
N ALA A 59 0.98 -18.72 -4.76
CA ALA A 59 1.32 -18.23 -3.43
C ALA A 59 0.46 -18.88 -2.34
N GLU A 60 -0.84 -19.13 -2.60
CA GLU A 60 -1.74 -19.74 -1.64
C GLU A 60 -1.40 -21.21 -1.35
N LYS A 61 -0.90 -21.96 -2.35
CA LYS A 61 -0.42 -23.33 -2.14
C LYS A 61 0.73 -23.38 -1.14
N GLU A 62 1.73 -22.49 -1.34
CA GLU A 62 2.88 -22.36 -0.44
C GLU A 62 2.47 -21.89 0.96
N PHE A 63 1.57 -20.91 1.05
CA PHE A 63 1.05 -20.45 2.34
C PHE A 63 0.23 -21.54 3.06
N ASN A 64 -0.48 -22.41 2.34
CA ASN A 64 -1.17 -23.55 2.94
C ASN A 64 -0.19 -24.57 3.53
N TRP A 65 0.92 -24.84 2.83
CA TRP A 65 1.99 -25.67 3.37
C TRP A 65 2.58 -25.07 4.65
N LEU A 66 2.91 -23.77 4.64
CA LEU A 66 3.39 -23.07 5.84
C LEU A 66 2.38 -23.13 7.02
N VAL A 67 1.06 -23.12 6.74
CA VAL A 67 0.03 -23.28 7.77
C VAL A 67 0.06 -24.68 8.39
N GLN A 68 0.40 -25.72 7.62
CA GLN A 68 0.51 -27.09 8.14
C GLN A 68 1.76 -27.24 9.01
N GLU A 69 2.90 -26.74 8.56
CA GLU A 69 4.18 -26.83 9.31
C GLU A 69 4.17 -25.96 10.57
N TYR A 70 3.63 -24.74 10.49
CA TYR A 70 3.65 -23.76 11.58
C TYR A 70 2.22 -23.41 12.05
N SER A 71 1.40 -24.42 12.29
CA SER A 71 -0.06 -24.30 12.55
C SER A 71 -0.41 -23.38 13.73
N ASN A 72 0.45 -23.31 14.74
CA ASN A 72 0.26 -22.50 15.95
C ASN A 72 0.92 -21.13 15.87
N HIS A 73 1.62 -20.82 14.75
CA HIS A 73 2.30 -19.54 14.58
C HIS A 73 1.45 -18.58 13.72
N PRO A 74 1.41 -17.26 14.03
CA PRO A 74 0.62 -16.29 13.28
C PRO A 74 1.13 -16.00 11.85
N LEU A 75 2.43 -16.19 11.55
CA LEU A 75 3.06 -15.86 10.27
C LEU A 75 2.28 -16.39 9.04
N PRO A 76 1.96 -17.69 8.92
CA PRO A 76 1.31 -18.19 7.71
C PRO A 76 -0.08 -17.62 7.50
N VAL A 77 -0.85 -17.44 8.58
CA VAL A 77 -2.20 -16.85 8.52
C VAL A 77 -2.12 -15.38 8.15
N PHE A 78 -1.13 -14.65 8.68
CA PHE A 78 -0.87 -13.26 8.32
C PHE A 78 -0.52 -13.11 6.85
N LEU A 79 0.37 -13.94 6.30
CA LEU A 79 0.75 -13.92 4.88
C LEU A 79 -0.45 -14.22 3.95
N LYS A 80 -1.34 -15.13 4.32
CA LYS A 80 -2.61 -15.33 3.62
C LYS A 80 -3.49 -14.08 3.66
N GLY A 81 -3.55 -13.40 4.79
CA GLY A 81 -4.24 -12.12 4.92
C GLY A 81 -3.62 -11.03 4.05
N LEU A 82 -2.29 -10.93 4.01
CA LEU A 82 -1.57 -9.98 3.16
C LEU A 82 -1.81 -10.27 1.67
N SER A 83 -1.83 -11.54 1.26
CA SER A 83 -2.19 -11.94 -0.11
C SER A 83 -3.61 -11.49 -0.48
N LEU A 84 -4.56 -11.67 0.45
CA LEU A 84 -5.93 -11.21 0.24
C LEU A 84 -6.04 -9.69 0.21
N TRP A 85 -5.23 -8.98 0.99
CA TRP A 85 -5.11 -7.53 0.94
C TRP A 85 -4.73 -7.05 -0.47
N TRP A 86 -3.71 -7.63 -1.10
CA TRP A 86 -3.27 -7.26 -2.45
C TRP A 86 -4.33 -7.58 -3.51
N ARG A 87 -5.13 -8.64 -3.32
CA ARG A 87 -6.32 -8.88 -4.15
C ARG A 87 -7.34 -7.75 -3.98
N ILE A 88 -7.64 -7.33 -2.75
CA ILE A 88 -8.56 -6.23 -2.46
C ILE A 88 -8.06 -4.91 -3.06
N ASP A 89 -6.78 -4.58 -2.89
CA ASP A 89 -6.16 -3.36 -3.42
C ASP A 89 -6.22 -3.32 -4.96
N SER A 90 -6.05 -4.47 -5.63
CA SER A 90 -6.17 -4.56 -7.09
C SER A 90 -7.56 -4.18 -7.61
N TYR A 91 -8.60 -4.36 -6.81
CA TYR A 91 -9.98 -3.97 -7.15
C TYR A 91 -10.28 -2.49 -6.95
N SER A 92 -9.33 -1.69 -6.49
CA SER A 92 -9.46 -0.25 -6.24
C SER A 92 -9.70 0.56 -7.52
N GLY A 93 -10.65 0.38 -8.28
CA GLY A 93 -10.89 1.07 -9.56
C GLY A 93 -12.05 0.46 -10.35
N ILE A 94 -12.75 -0.48 -9.72
CA ILE A 94 -13.93 -1.09 -10.34
C ILE A 94 -15.10 -0.11 -10.31
N SER A 95 -15.68 0.13 -11.49
CA SER A 95 -16.92 0.91 -11.64
C SER A 95 -18.19 0.07 -11.50
N ASN A 96 -18.09 -1.24 -11.62
CA ASN A 96 -19.25 -2.13 -11.73
C ASN A 96 -19.80 -2.52 -10.36
N LEU A 97 -21.05 -2.14 -10.09
CA LEU A 97 -21.79 -2.43 -8.85
C LEU A 97 -21.94 -3.94 -8.57
N SER A 98 -22.02 -4.77 -9.59
CA SER A 98 -22.15 -6.24 -9.41
C SER A 98 -20.92 -6.89 -8.78
N LYS A 99 -19.80 -6.18 -8.70
CA LYS A 99 -18.59 -6.63 -8.05
C LYS A 99 -18.46 -6.13 -6.60
N ILE A 100 -19.38 -5.31 -6.12
CA ILE A 100 -19.37 -4.80 -4.73
C ILE A 100 -19.57 -5.96 -3.75
N ASP A 101 -20.52 -6.85 -4.00
CA ASP A 101 -20.77 -8.00 -3.12
C ASP A 101 -19.55 -8.94 -3.02
N SER A 102 -18.77 -9.07 -4.11
CA SER A 102 -17.53 -9.84 -4.09
C SER A 102 -16.45 -9.15 -3.26
N LEU A 103 -16.38 -7.82 -3.29
CA LEU A 103 -15.43 -7.03 -2.50
C LEU A 103 -15.77 -7.09 -1.01
N GLU A 104 -17.04 -6.98 -0.62
CA GLU A 104 -17.47 -7.12 0.77
C GLU A 104 -17.15 -8.50 1.35
N ARG A 105 -17.32 -9.56 0.53
CA ARG A 105 -16.90 -10.92 0.93
C ARG A 105 -15.39 -11.04 1.13
N LEU A 106 -14.59 -10.39 0.28
CA LEU A 106 -13.13 -10.36 0.44
C LEU A 106 -12.73 -9.56 1.68
N ASP A 107 -13.39 -8.43 1.94
CA ASP A 107 -13.19 -7.63 3.15
C ASP A 107 -13.48 -8.45 4.41
N SER A 108 -14.60 -9.18 4.46
CA SER A 108 -14.94 -10.05 5.58
C SER A 108 -13.87 -11.13 5.80
N LYS A 109 -13.51 -11.87 4.74
CA LYS A 109 -12.44 -12.89 4.82
C LYS A 109 -11.10 -12.31 5.30
N PHE A 110 -10.77 -11.10 4.86
CA PHE A 110 -9.56 -10.42 5.30
C PHE A 110 -9.61 -10.10 6.80
N ILE A 111 -10.73 -9.57 7.29
CA ILE A 111 -10.93 -9.30 8.72
C ILE A 111 -10.82 -10.58 9.52
N ASP A 112 -11.44 -11.68 9.08
CA ASP A 112 -11.38 -12.98 9.74
C ASP A 112 -9.94 -13.51 9.85
N LEU A 113 -9.14 -13.38 8.77
CA LEU A 113 -7.72 -13.75 8.78
C LEU A 113 -6.92 -12.87 9.75
N MET A 114 -7.16 -11.55 9.77
CA MET A 114 -6.49 -10.66 10.71
C MET A 114 -6.89 -10.98 12.16
N ASP A 115 -8.16 -11.28 12.44
CA ASP A 115 -8.63 -11.63 13.79
C ASP A 115 -8.07 -12.99 14.24
N LYS A 116 -7.96 -13.97 13.33
CA LYS A 116 -7.26 -15.24 13.60
C LYS A 116 -5.78 -15.00 13.91
N THR A 117 -5.11 -14.17 13.12
CA THR A 117 -3.71 -13.80 13.37
C THR A 117 -3.56 -13.12 14.73
N ILE A 118 -4.43 -12.19 15.09
CA ILE A 118 -4.44 -11.52 16.41
C ILE A 118 -4.59 -12.56 17.54
N SER A 119 -5.48 -13.54 17.39
CA SER A 119 -5.70 -14.58 18.39
C SER A 119 -4.46 -15.46 18.60
N LEU A 120 -3.85 -15.93 17.51
CA LEU A 120 -2.60 -16.70 17.55
C LEU A 120 -1.45 -15.89 18.15
N SER A 121 -1.34 -14.61 17.74
CA SER A 121 -0.30 -13.72 18.23
C SER A 121 -0.40 -13.45 19.72
N LYS A 122 -1.63 -13.28 20.25
CA LYS A 122 -1.85 -13.18 21.69
C LYS A 122 -1.42 -14.46 22.42
N SER A 123 -1.76 -15.62 21.87
CA SER A 123 -1.40 -16.90 22.47
C SER A 123 0.11 -17.07 22.61
N ILE A 124 0.89 -16.79 21.54
CA ILE A 124 2.36 -16.89 21.62
C ILE A 124 2.97 -15.77 22.48
N TYR A 125 2.39 -14.57 22.44
CA TYR A 125 2.79 -13.44 23.28
C TYR A 125 2.64 -13.77 24.77
N ASP A 126 1.52 -14.33 25.16
CA ASP A 126 1.22 -14.69 26.56
C ASP A 126 2.08 -15.88 27.04
N LYS A 127 2.47 -16.79 26.13
CA LYS A 127 3.38 -17.91 26.40
C LYS A 127 4.86 -17.52 26.45
N GLY A 128 5.21 -16.25 26.26
CA GLY A 128 6.58 -15.75 26.41
C GLY A 128 7.29 -15.32 25.13
N ASN A 129 6.84 -15.72 23.93
CA ASN A 129 7.37 -15.18 22.68
C ASN A 129 6.83 -13.76 22.44
N LYS A 130 7.40 -12.81 23.15
CA LYS A 130 6.96 -11.39 23.15
C LYS A 130 7.22 -10.70 21.82
N ILE A 131 8.34 -11.01 21.16
CA ILE A 131 8.78 -10.34 19.93
C ILE A 131 7.86 -10.68 18.78
N ASP A 132 7.73 -11.96 18.41
CA ASP A 132 6.86 -12.40 17.32
C ASP A 132 5.39 -12.05 17.62
N GLY A 133 4.94 -12.30 18.86
CA GLY A 133 3.59 -11.99 19.28
C GLY A 133 3.26 -10.51 19.10
N ALA A 134 4.12 -9.61 19.59
CA ALA A 134 3.91 -8.18 19.46
C ALA A 134 4.01 -7.69 18.00
N PHE A 135 4.93 -8.25 17.20
CA PHE A 135 5.06 -7.92 15.78
C PHE A 135 3.76 -8.23 15.01
N PHE A 136 3.25 -9.47 15.12
CA PHE A 136 2.04 -9.85 14.39
C PHE A 136 0.79 -9.17 14.95
N LEU A 137 0.72 -8.84 16.24
CA LEU A 137 -0.33 -8.01 16.80
C LEU A 137 -0.30 -6.61 16.17
N ALA A 138 0.86 -5.97 16.13
CA ALA A 138 1.03 -4.65 15.55
C ALA A 138 0.67 -4.64 14.05
N ALA A 139 1.19 -5.61 13.29
CA ALA A 139 0.93 -5.74 11.86
C ALA A 139 -0.54 -6.00 11.55
N SER A 140 -1.18 -6.95 12.23
CA SER A 140 -2.57 -7.32 11.99
C SER A 140 -3.55 -6.19 12.36
N TYR A 141 -3.34 -5.52 13.50
CA TYR A 141 -4.12 -4.33 13.84
C TYR A 141 -3.88 -3.19 12.85
N GLY A 142 -2.65 -3.00 12.36
CA GLY A 142 -2.30 -2.00 11.36
C GLY A 142 -3.04 -2.22 10.03
N PHE A 143 -3.00 -3.43 9.50
CA PHE A 143 -3.70 -3.79 8.25
C PHE A 143 -5.23 -3.77 8.41
N LYS A 144 -5.76 -4.24 9.55
CA LYS A 144 -7.18 -4.10 9.86
C LYS A 144 -7.60 -2.64 9.92
N GLY A 145 -6.81 -1.79 10.57
CA GLY A 145 -7.02 -0.34 10.62
C GLY A 145 -7.00 0.31 9.23
N ARG A 146 -6.10 -0.12 8.35
CA ARG A 146 -6.01 0.35 6.96
C ARG A 146 -7.30 0.04 6.19
N LEU A 147 -7.78 -1.22 6.19
CA LEU A 147 -9.03 -1.57 5.53
C LEU A 147 -10.21 -0.76 6.07
N LEU A 148 -10.34 -0.66 7.39
CA LEU A 148 -11.41 0.12 8.04
C LEU A 148 -11.37 1.59 7.62
N SER A 149 -10.18 2.19 7.50
CA SER A 149 -9.99 3.56 7.00
C SER A 149 -10.48 3.71 5.56
N GLU A 150 -10.14 2.79 4.68
CA GLU A 150 -10.59 2.80 3.27
C GLU A 150 -12.11 2.64 3.14
N ARG A 151 -12.74 1.92 4.09
CA ARG A 151 -14.20 1.79 4.20
C ARG A 151 -14.84 2.92 5.02
N ARG A 152 -14.07 3.98 5.36
CA ARG A 152 -14.51 5.17 6.13
C ARG A 152 -15.07 4.85 7.53
N LYS A 153 -14.71 3.71 8.10
CA LYS A 153 -15.03 3.32 9.48
C LYS A 153 -14.02 3.93 10.46
N TRP A 154 -13.97 5.26 10.53
CA TRP A 154 -12.89 6.04 11.15
C TRP A 154 -12.63 5.69 12.62
N ARG A 155 -13.68 5.51 13.42
CA ARG A 155 -13.54 5.16 14.86
C ARG A 155 -12.90 3.79 15.05
N ALA A 156 -13.37 2.79 14.29
CA ALA A 156 -12.82 1.44 14.37
C ALA A 156 -11.38 1.39 13.83
N SER A 157 -11.09 2.16 12.77
CA SER A 157 -9.73 2.32 12.24
C SER A 157 -8.78 2.93 13.28
N ALA A 158 -9.20 3.97 13.99
CA ALA A 158 -8.40 4.60 15.04
C ALA A 158 -8.11 3.65 16.20
N LEU A 159 -9.11 2.90 16.66
CA LEU A 159 -8.93 1.92 17.74
C LEU A 159 -7.93 0.82 17.31
N ALA A 160 -8.04 0.32 16.09
CA ALA A 160 -7.07 -0.61 15.54
C ALA A 160 -5.65 -0.01 15.48
N GLY A 161 -5.51 1.24 15.03
CA GLY A 161 -4.23 1.96 15.02
C GLY A 161 -3.61 2.14 16.42
N MET A 162 -4.42 2.44 17.43
CA MET A 162 -3.97 2.53 18.84
C MET A 162 -3.42 1.18 19.33
N ASN A 163 -4.11 0.08 19.03
CA ASN A 163 -3.64 -1.25 19.37
C ASN A 163 -2.33 -1.61 18.64
N ALA A 164 -2.22 -1.27 17.36
CA ALA A 164 -0.97 -1.47 16.61
C ALA A 164 0.20 -0.74 17.26
N LEU A 165 0.03 0.54 17.60
CA LEU A 165 1.08 1.34 18.25
C LEU A 165 1.46 0.84 19.65
N LYS A 166 0.50 0.31 20.41
CA LYS A 166 0.78 -0.29 21.72
C LYS A 166 1.83 -1.40 21.57
N TYR A 167 1.60 -2.34 20.66
CA TYR A 167 2.52 -3.47 20.47
C TYR A 167 3.83 -3.09 19.78
N LEU A 168 3.83 -2.12 18.85
CA LEU A 168 5.06 -1.59 18.26
C LEU A 168 6.02 -1.01 19.32
N LYS A 169 5.51 -0.43 20.41
CA LYS A 169 6.34 0.10 21.49
C LYS A 169 7.05 -1.00 22.28
N GLU A 170 6.48 -2.18 22.37
CA GLU A 170 7.05 -3.31 23.13
C GLU A 170 8.24 -3.96 22.43
N ILE A 171 8.28 -3.92 21.08
CA ILE A 171 9.36 -4.52 20.28
C ILE A 171 10.61 -3.64 20.17
N ARG A 172 10.54 -2.36 20.55
CA ARG A 172 11.61 -1.35 20.32
C ARG A 172 12.96 -1.67 20.94
N LYS A 173 13.07 -2.70 21.76
CA LYS A 173 14.28 -3.10 22.48
C LYS A 173 15.10 -4.17 21.76
N ASP A 174 14.58 -4.70 20.65
CA ASP A 174 15.25 -5.75 19.88
C ASP A 174 15.90 -5.16 18.62
N ASP A 175 17.23 -5.17 18.57
CA ASP A 175 18.01 -4.56 17.48
C ASP A 175 17.79 -5.29 16.14
N LEU A 176 17.54 -6.61 16.14
CA LEU A 176 17.30 -7.40 14.92
C LEU A 176 15.97 -7.04 14.28
N MET A 177 14.99 -6.61 15.07
CA MET A 177 13.66 -6.22 14.61
C MET A 177 13.56 -4.74 14.20
N ILE A 178 14.60 -3.92 14.38
CA ILE A 178 14.57 -2.49 14.05
C ILE A 178 14.10 -2.23 12.61
N PRO A 179 14.59 -2.94 11.56
CA PRO A 179 14.14 -2.71 10.21
C PRO A 179 12.64 -2.97 10.02
N GLU A 180 12.13 -4.09 10.55
CA GLU A 180 10.71 -4.45 10.43
C GLU A 180 9.80 -3.46 11.16
N ILE A 181 10.17 -3.07 12.38
CA ILE A 181 9.43 -2.10 13.20
C ILE A 181 9.45 -0.71 12.56
N SER A 182 10.52 -0.36 11.86
CA SER A 182 10.67 0.91 11.18
C SER A 182 9.58 1.14 10.14
N PHE A 183 9.03 0.09 9.55
CA PHE A 183 7.88 0.19 8.66
C PHE A 183 6.65 0.77 9.37
N GLY A 184 6.22 0.15 10.47
CA GLY A 184 5.05 0.59 11.23
C GLY A 184 5.23 2.00 11.84
N ASN A 185 6.39 2.26 12.44
CA ASN A 185 6.73 3.57 12.98
C ASN A 185 6.79 4.65 11.88
N GLY A 186 7.33 4.31 10.72
CA GLY A 186 7.42 5.20 9.57
C GLY A 186 6.05 5.58 9.01
N LEU A 187 5.17 4.61 8.84
CA LEU A 187 3.78 4.86 8.45
C LEU A 187 3.07 5.77 9.44
N PHE A 188 3.19 5.47 10.73
CA PHE A 188 2.56 6.27 11.76
C PHE A 188 3.08 7.72 11.74
N ASN A 189 4.40 7.92 11.78
CA ASN A 189 5.02 9.24 11.84
C ASN A 189 4.63 10.10 10.62
N TYR A 190 4.55 9.52 9.43
CA TYR A 190 4.17 10.25 8.23
C TYR A 190 2.65 10.51 8.17
N TYR A 191 1.84 9.46 8.29
CA TYR A 191 0.40 9.58 8.01
C TYR A 191 -0.39 10.28 9.11
N SER A 192 0.06 10.31 10.37
CA SER A 192 -0.59 11.09 11.42
C SER A 192 -0.61 12.59 11.08
N ILE A 193 0.49 13.12 10.55
CA ILE A 193 0.55 14.52 10.09
C ILE A 193 -0.23 14.69 8.77
N TRP A 194 0.01 13.81 7.79
CA TRP A 194 -0.65 13.89 6.48
C TRP A 194 -2.19 13.85 6.58
N ILE A 195 -2.74 12.97 7.44
CA ILE A 195 -4.19 12.88 7.67
C ILE A 195 -4.72 14.17 8.30
N SER A 196 -4.00 14.72 9.29
CA SER A 196 -4.37 15.96 9.95
C SER A 196 -4.43 17.16 8.99
N GLU A 197 -3.50 17.21 8.02
CA GLU A 197 -3.44 18.25 7.00
C GLU A 197 -4.54 18.06 5.95
N ARG A 198 -4.75 16.83 5.50
CA ARG A 198 -5.65 16.52 4.38
C ARG A 198 -7.12 16.44 4.79
N TYR A 199 -7.38 16.02 6.02
CA TYR A 199 -8.72 15.82 6.57
C TYR A 199 -8.88 16.53 7.92
N PRO A 200 -9.07 17.87 7.94
CA PRO A 200 -9.15 18.63 9.19
C PRO A 200 -10.22 18.13 10.17
N LEU A 201 -11.32 17.55 9.68
CA LEU A 201 -12.37 16.96 10.50
C LEU A 201 -11.92 15.74 11.31
N LEU A 202 -10.81 15.09 10.94
CA LEU A 202 -10.23 13.96 11.67
C LEU A 202 -9.20 14.39 12.72
N LYS A 203 -8.85 15.68 12.82
CA LYS A 203 -7.90 16.19 13.83
C LYS A 203 -8.21 15.77 15.26
N PRO A 204 -9.46 15.82 15.75
CA PRO A 204 -9.76 15.39 17.11
C PRO A 204 -9.44 13.91 17.34
N LEU A 205 -9.60 13.07 16.31
CA LEU A 205 -9.28 11.65 16.38
C LEU A 205 -7.77 11.42 16.38
N ILE A 206 -7.04 12.18 15.57
CA ILE A 206 -5.57 12.08 15.50
C ILE A 206 -4.90 12.56 16.79
N LYS A 207 -5.49 13.51 17.53
CA LYS A 207 -4.98 13.95 18.83
C LYS A 207 -4.97 12.87 19.93
N LEU A 208 -5.63 11.74 19.71
CA LEU A 208 -5.54 10.57 20.60
C LEU A 208 -4.22 9.80 20.43
N PHE A 209 -3.44 10.12 19.41
CA PHE A 209 -2.15 9.50 19.10
C PHE A 209 -0.99 10.43 19.49
N PRO A 210 0.23 9.88 19.69
CA PRO A 210 1.43 10.70 19.83
C PRO A 210 1.65 11.59 18.58
N ASP A 211 2.41 12.66 18.76
CA ASP A 211 2.77 13.52 17.62
C ASP A 211 3.65 12.76 16.63
N GLY A 212 3.36 12.94 15.35
CA GLY A 212 4.13 12.38 14.27
C GLY A 212 5.21 13.34 13.75
N ASP A 213 6.05 12.82 12.85
CA ASP A 213 7.08 13.59 12.15
C ASP A 213 7.27 13.00 10.74
N LYS A 214 6.90 13.77 9.71
CA LYS A 214 6.99 13.31 8.30
C LYS A 214 8.43 12.95 7.89
N LYS A 215 9.43 13.73 8.29
CA LYS A 215 10.84 13.48 7.93
C LYS A 215 11.34 12.20 8.56
N LYS A 216 11.08 12.05 9.86
CA LYS A 216 11.38 10.81 10.61
C LYS A 216 10.64 9.62 10.00
N GLY A 217 9.37 9.79 9.64
CA GLY A 217 8.56 8.75 8.98
C GLY A 217 9.17 8.27 7.67
N ILE A 218 9.58 9.18 6.80
CA ILE A 218 10.26 8.86 5.53
C ILE A 218 11.61 8.16 5.80
N SER A 219 12.40 8.63 6.77
CA SER A 219 13.68 8.00 7.14
C SER A 219 13.47 6.54 7.61
N GLN A 220 12.49 6.31 8.48
CA GLN A 220 12.16 4.97 8.97
C GLN A 220 11.65 4.04 7.86
N LEU A 221 10.81 4.56 6.94
CA LEU A 221 10.38 3.80 5.77
C LEU A 221 11.55 3.45 4.85
N ASN A 222 12.55 4.35 4.69
CA ASN A 222 13.78 4.02 3.94
C ASN A 222 14.59 2.92 4.63
N THR A 223 14.69 2.93 5.97
CA THR A 223 15.31 1.83 6.72
C THR A 223 14.62 0.51 6.43
N ALA A 224 13.29 0.47 6.49
CA ALA A 224 12.51 -0.73 6.18
C ALA A 224 12.67 -1.16 4.72
N ALA A 225 12.61 -0.23 3.78
CA ALA A 225 12.72 -0.50 2.34
C ALA A 225 14.07 -1.12 1.94
N ASN A 226 15.13 -0.85 2.69
CA ASN A 226 16.48 -1.34 2.39
C ASN A 226 16.87 -2.58 3.22
N ASN A 227 16.44 -2.67 4.46
CA ASN A 227 17.01 -3.59 5.44
C ASN A 227 16.02 -4.63 5.97
N SER A 228 14.68 -4.46 5.80
CA SER A 228 13.72 -5.44 6.27
C SER A 228 13.55 -6.59 5.28
N PHE A 229 13.07 -7.71 5.77
CA PHE A 229 12.72 -8.88 4.95
C PHE A 229 11.24 -8.86 4.58
N TYR A 230 10.35 -8.90 5.56
CA TYR A 230 8.90 -9.01 5.33
C TYR A 230 8.26 -7.69 4.90
N THR A 231 8.72 -6.56 5.40
CA THR A 231 8.10 -5.25 5.17
C THR A 231 8.77 -4.44 4.05
N ARG A 232 9.83 -4.95 3.42
CA ARG A 232 10.60 -4.25 2.37
C ARG A 232 9.73 -3.76 1.23
N THR A 233 9.00 -4.64 0.59
CA THR A 233 8.18 -4.31 -0.60
C THR A 233 7.04 -3.36 -0.23
N GLU A 234 6.41 -3.55 0.93
CA GLU A 234 5.40 -2.60 1.44
C GLU A 234 6.01 -1.22 1.69
N ALA A 235 7.19 -1.15 2.31
CA ALA A 235 7.87 0.12 2.55
C ALA A 235 8.22 0.84 1.24
N GLN A 236 8.72 0.13 0.24
CA GLN A 236 8.99 0.67 -1.09
C GLN A 236 7.72 1.19 -1.77
N TYR A 237 6.62 0.45 -1.67
CA TYR A 237 5.31 0.86 -2.20
C TYR A 237 4.78 2.13 -1.51
N PHE A 238 4.88 2.21 -0.18
CA PHE A 238 4.47 3.42 0.54
C PHE A 238 5.36 4.61 0.25
N LEU A 239 6.69 4.42 0.20
CA LEU A 239 7.62 5.49 -0.19
C LEU A 239 7.33 6.02 -1.59
N MET A 240 7.08 5.14 -2.56
CA MET A 240 6.66 5.54 -3.92
C MET A 240 5.43 6.45 -3.88
N ARG A 241 4.41 6.07 -3.10
CA ARG A 241 3.18 6.87 -2.94
C ARG A 241 3.44 8.20 -2.25
N ILE A 242 4.25 8.20 -1.19
CA ILE A 242 4.64 9.39 -0.44
C ILE A 242 5.39 10.35 -1.35
N TYR A 243 6.45 9.91 -2.01
CA TYR A 243 7.22 10.74 -2.94
C TYR A 243 6.36 11.29 -4.09
N SER A 244 5.45 10.46 -4.62
CA SER A 244 4.48 10.92 -5.63
C SER A 244 3.56 12.02 -5.08
N GLY A 245 3.11 11.91 -3.83
CA GLY A 245 2.25 12.87 -3.16
C GLY A 245 2.96 14.18 -2.78
N GLU A 246 4.21 14.09 -2.35
CA GLU A 246 5.08 15.23 -2.01
C GLU A 246 5.76 15.85 -3.25
N ASN A 247 5.41 15.38 -4.46
CA ASN A 247 5.94 15.81 -5.75
C ASN A 247 7.45 15.58 -5.98
N ASP A 248 8.09 14.67 -5.21
CA ASP A 248 9.43 14.16 -5.52
C ASP A 248 9.31 13.06 -6.60
N LEU A 249 9.04 13.50 -7.83
CA LEU A 249 8.72 12.60 -8.94
C LEU A 249 9.89 11.71 -9.33
N SER A 250 11.12 12.15 -9.11
CA SER A 250 12.32 11.35 -9.44
C SER A 250 12.41 10.10 -8.58
N LYS A 251 12.28 10.25 -7.25
CA LYS A 251 12.29 9.09 -6.34
C LYS A 251 11.05 8.22 -6.52
N ALA A 252 9.88 8.83 -6.75
CA ALA A 252 8.66 8.08 -7.02
C ALA A 252 8.80 7.22 -8.28
N LEU A 253 9.32 7.78 -9.38
CA LEU A 253 9.53 7.07 -10.64
C LEU A 253 10.54 5.93 -10.48
N TYR A 254 11.66 6.18 -9.79
CA TYR A 254 12.66 5.16 -9.51
C TYR A 254 12.06 3.94 -8.81
N LEU A 255 11.35 4.17 -7.70
CA LEU A 255 10.71 3.08 -6.94
C LEU A 255 9.60 2.38 -7.74
N SER A 256 8.79 3.13 -8.48
CA SER A 256 7.72 2.52 -9.28
C SER A 256 8.25 1.65 -10.41
N LYS A 257 9.36 2.07 -11.06
CA LYS A 257 10.05 1.28 -12.06
C LYS A 257 10.59 0.00 -11.43
N TYR A 258 11.31 0.10 -10.31
CA TYR A 258 11.86 -1.05 -9.60
C TYR A 258 10.77 -2.07 -9.23
N LEU A 259 9.67 -1.61 -8.62
CA LEU A 259 8.56 -2.49 -8.23
C LEU A 259 7.89 -3.15 -9.45
N PHE A 260 7.70 -2.41 -10.54
CA PHE A 260 7.11 -2.95 -11.76
C PHE A 260 8.03 -3.97 -12.46
N GLU A 261 9.35 -3.71 -12.51
CA GLU A 261 10.32 -4.63 -13.11
C GLU A 261 10.51 -5.90 -12.27
N THR A 262 10.45 -5.78 -10.94
CA THR A 262 10.53 -6.91 -10.00
C THR A 262 9.27 -7.78 -10.03
N PHE A 263 8.08 -7.15 -10.13
CA PHE A 263 6.78 -7.81 -10.07
C PHE A 263 5.90 -7.44 -11.29
N PRO A 264 6.25 -7.92 -12.50
CA PRO A 264 5.64 -7.45 -13.75
C PRO A 264 4.16 -7.82 -13.93
N ASN A 265 3.65 -8.80 -13.19
CA ASN A 265 2.23 -9.15 -13.21
C ASN A 265 1.39 -8.34 -12.22
N ASN A 266 2.02 -7.54 -11.36
CA ASN A 266 1.31 -6.69 -10.41
C ASN A 266 0.73 -5.46 -11.13
N SER A 267 -0.58 -5.49 -11.35
CA SER A 267 -1.28 -4.40 -12.04
C SER A 267 -1.23 -3.08 -11.28
N VAL A 268 -1.12 -3.10 -9.94
CA VAL A 268 -1.02 -1.88 -9.11
C VAL A 268 0.31 -1.18 -9.39
N PHE A 269 1.41 -1.93 -9.41
CA PHE A 269 2.73 -1.36 -9.72
C PHE A 269 2.82 -0.87 -11.15
N HIS A 270 2.28 -1.62 -12.12
CA HIS A 270 2.22 -1.21 -13.52
C HIS A 270 1.45 0.10 -13.71
N LYS A 271 0.30 0.26 -13.03
CA LYS A 271 -0.51 1.48 -13.10
C LYS A 271 0.24 2.68 -12.51
N PHE A 272 0.87 2.53 -11.34
CA PHE A 272 1.66 3.60 -10.73
C PHE A 272 2.85 4.00 -11.60
N TYR A 273 3.57 3.03 -12.18
CA TYR A 273 4.67 3.29 -13.09
C TYR A 273 4.20 4.10 -14.32
N THR A 274 3.10 3.66 -14.97
CA THR A 274 2.53 4.38 -16.13
C THR A 274 2.11 5.80 -15.77
N GLN A 275 1.47 5.99 -14.61
CA GLN A 275 1.06 7.32 -14.14
C GLN A 275 2.26 8.23 -13.86
N LEU A 276 3.33 7.69 -13.30
CA LEU A 276 4.55 8.46 -13.02
C LEU A 276 5.33 8.78 -14.30
N LEU A 277 5.37 7.88 -15.28
CA LEU A 277 5.89 8.19 -16.61
C LEU A 277 5.15 9.36 -17.26
N TYR A 278 3.83 9.40 -17.15
CA TYR A 278 3.03 10.53 -17.62
C TYR A 278 3.39 11.83 -16.87
N ARG A 279 3.45 11.79 -15.53
CA ARG A 279 3.76 12.98 -14.70
C ARG A 279 5.18 13.51 -14.89
N THR A 280 6.11 12.68 -15.28
CA THR A 280 7.51 13.03 -15.60
C THR A 280 7.73 13.35 -17.09
N SER A 281 6.67 13.44 -17.86
CA SER A 281 6.73 13.68 -19.31
C SER A 281 7.54 12.66 -20.10
N SER A 282 7.72 11.44 -19.56
CA SER A 282 8.37 10.30 -20.23
C SER A 282 7.41 9.67 -21.25
N PHE A 283 6.93 10.48 -22.21
CA PHE A 283 5.77 10.17 -23.05
C PHE A 283 5.92 8.93 -23.93
N ASN A 284 7.10 8.63 -24.45
CA ASN A 284 7.27 7.43 -25.28
C ASN A 284 7.11 6.15 -24.45
N LEU A 285 7.65 6.10 -23.24
CA LEU A 285 7.46 4.97 -22.33
C LEU A 285 6.02 4.92 -21.81
N CYS A 286 5.44 6.07 -21.47
CA CYS A 286 4.04 6.16 -21.05
C CYS A 286 3.09 5.63 -22.11
N GLU A 287 3.28 6.01 -23.39
CA GLU A 287 2.48 5.49 -24.52
C GLU A 287 2.54 3.95 -24.58
N LYS A 288 3.77 3.38 -24.51
CA LYS A 288 3.97 1.93 -24.55
C LYS A 288 3.23 1.22 -23.40
N GLU A 289 3.37 1.71 -22.18
CA GLU A 289 2.76 1.05 -21.02
C GLU A 289 1.24 1.30 -20.96
N ALA A 290 0.74 2.47 -21.38
CA ALA A 290 -0.69 2.74 -21.49
C ALA A 290 -1.39 1.82 -22.52
N LEU A 291 -0.75 1.57 -23.68
CA LEU A 291 -1.25 0.60 -24.66
C LEU A 291 -1.28 -0.83 -24.12
N LYS A 292 -0.27 -1.22 -23.29
CA LYS A 292 -0.28 -2.52 -22.60
C LYS A 292 -1.44 -2.64 -21.61
N ILE A 293 -1.73 -1.56 -20.84
CA ILE A 293 -2.87 -1.56 -19.90
C ILE A 293 -4.17 -1.81 -20.66
N ILE A 294 -4.39 -1.13 -21.80
CA ILE A 294 -5.57 -1.34 -22.64
C ILE A 294 -5.64 -2.79 -23.16
N LYS A 295 -4.52 -3.31 -23.67
CA LYS A 295 -4.41 -4.70 -24.13
C LYS A 295 -4.77 -5.68 -23.02
N TYR A 296 -4.16 -5.55 -21.83
CA TYR A 296 -4.39 -6.45 -20.70
C TYR A 296 -5.85 -6.42 -20.21
N PHE A 297 -6.49 -5.26 -20.25
CA PHE A 297 -7.91 -5.15 -19.97
C PHE A 297 -8.75 -5.88 -21.04
N THR A 298 -8.45 -5.71 -22.32
CA THR A 298 -9.14 -6.37 -23.43
C THR A 298 -8.98 -7.89 -23.34
N ASP A 299 -7.78 -8.36 -23.00
CA ASP A 299 -7.45 -9.77 -22.78
C ASP A 299 -8.02 -10.32 -21.45
N LYS A 300 -8.78 -9.50 -20.69
CA LYS A 300 -9.37 -9.84 -19.39
C LYS A 300 -8.35 -10.28 -18.34
N LYS A 301 -7.10 -9.81 -18.44
CA LYS A 301 -6.09 -10.09 -17.44
C LYS A 301 -6.53 -9.56 -16.07
N LYS A 302 -6.44 -10.41 -15.05
CA LYS A 302 -6.82 -10.04 -13.66
C LYS A 302 -6.07 -8.78 -13.21
N GLY A 303 -6.77 -7.90 -12.47
CA GLY A 303 -6.19 -6.68 -11.90
C GLY A 303 -6.28 -5.44 -12.79
N TYR A 304 -6.76 -5.55 -14.04
CA TYR A 304 -7.00 -4.41 -14.93
C TYR A 304 -8.49 -4.15 -15.09
N TYR A 305 -8.94 -2.91 -14.81
CA TYR A 305 -10.34 -2.54 -14.71
C TYR A 305 -10.66 -1.24 -15.45
N ASP A 306 -11.94 -0.88 -15.50
CA ASP A 306 -12.44 0.30 -16.23
C ASP A 306 -11.69 1.59 -15.88
N ASN A 307 -11.31 1.80 -14.59
CA ASN A 307 -10.57 2.99 -14.17
C ASN A 307 -9.16 3.05 -14.77
N ASP A 308 -8.52 1.90 -14.91
CA ASP A 308 -7.14 1.81 -15.41
C ASP A 308 -7.11 2.14 -16.90
N VAL A 309 -8.07 1.59 -17.64
CA VAL A 309 -8.25 1.86 -19.06
C VAL A 309 -8.66 3.32 -19.31
N ARG A 310 -9.51 3.86 -18.45
CA ARG A 310 -9.88 5.28 -18.49
C ARG A 310 -8.66 6.18 -18.39
N LEU A 311 -7.78 5.91 -17.44
CA LEU A 311 -6.53 6.67 -17.25
C LEU A 311 -5.57 6.47 -18.42
N ALA A 312 -5.38 5.24 -18.89
CA ALA A 312 -4.53 4.94 -20.03
C ALA A 312 -4.99 5.70 -21.29
N HIS A 313 -6.28 5.70 -21.56
CA HIS A 313 -6.85 6.48 -22.67
C HIS A 313 -6.66 8.00 -22.50
N PHE A 314 -6.80 8.53 -21.28
CA PHE A 314 -6.53 9.93 -21.02
C PHE A 314 -5.06 10.28 -21.34
N PHE A 315 -4.09 9.50 -20.84
CA PHE A 315 -2.67 9.74 -21.10
C PHE A 315 -2.35 9.68 -22.60
N LEU A 316 -2.88 8.68 -23.32
CA LEU A 316 -2.71 8.57 -24.76
C LEU A 316 -3.34 9.76 -25.50
N GLY A 317 -4.51 10.23 -25.06
CA GLY A 317 -5.15 11.41 -25.63
C GLY A 317 -4.26 12.65 -25.57
N GLU A 318 -3.67 12.94 -24.42
CA GLU A 318 -2.74 14.08 -24.27
C GLU A 318 -1.42 13.86 -25.03
N ILE A 319 -0.85 12.64 -25.01
CA ILE A 319 0.36 12.32 -25.75
C ILE A 319 0.15 12.51 -27.26
N TYR A 320 -0.96 12.01 -27.80
CA TYR A 320 -1.24 12.19 -29.24
C TYR A 320 -1.59 13.62 -29.60
N LEU A 321 -2.23 14.36 -28.69
CA LEU A 321 -2.46 15.78 -28.88
C LEU A 321 -1.12 16.56 -28.96
N SER A 322 -0.16 16.27 -28.07
CA SER A 322 1.18 16.84 -28.11
C SER A 322 1.95 16.49 -29.39
N LYS A 323 1.70 15.31 -29.95
CA LYS A 323 2.26 14.84 -31.23
C LYS A 323 1.48 15.35 -32.46
N ARG A 324 0.48 16.22 -32.28
CA ARG A 324 -0.42 16.74 -33.32
C ARG A 324 -1.20 15.66 -34.10
N LYS A 325 -1.41 14.49 -33.51
CA LYS A 325 -2.20 13.38 -34.08
C LYS A 325 -3.66 13.53 -33.61
N ILE A 326 -4.37 14.52 -34.17
CA ILE A 326 -5.66 14.99 -33.64
C ILE A 326 -6.72 13.89 -33.62
N ASP A 327 -6.82 13.06 -34.65
CA ASP A 327 -7.82 11.99 -34.72
C ASP A 327 -7.59 10.94 -33.62
N LEU A 328 -6.32 10.54 -33.40
CA LEU A 328 -5.97 9.60 -32.31
C LEU A 328 -6.22 10.26 -30.94
N ALA A 329 -5.88 11.53 -30.77
CA ALA A 329 -6.13 12.26 -29.53
C ALA A 329 -7.63 12.28 -29.20
N THR A 330 -8.44 12.65 -30.20
CA THR A 330 -9.92 12.69 -30.08
C THR A 330 -10.46 11.31 -29.71
N TYR A 331 -10.08 10.26 -30.44
CA TYR A 331 -10.49 8.89 -30.15
C TYR A 331 -10.17 8.50 -28.69
N HIS A 332 -8.94 8.70 -28.25
CA HIS A 332 -8.55 8.30 -26.91
C HIS A 332 -9.22 9.14 -25.82
N LEU A 333 -9.41 10.44 -25.99
CA LEU A 333 -10.15 11.27 -25.03
C LEU A 333 -11.62 10.86 -24.94
N GLU A 334 -12.27 10.57 -26.06
CA GLU A 334 -13.67 10.07 -26.08
C GLU A 334 -13.77 8.69 -25.41
N ARG A 335 -12.81 7.79 -25.64
CA ARG A 335 -12.75 6.50 -24.92
C ARG A 335 -12.55 6.67 -23.41
N SER A 336 -11.72 7.62 -22.99
CA SER A 336 -11.56 7.97 -21.57
C SER A 336 -12.90 8.41 -20.95
N LEU A 337 -13.67 9.25 -21.67
CA LEU A 337 -15.01 9.67 -21.22
C LEU A 337 -16.02 8.51 -21.21
N TYR A 338 -16.00 7.64 -22.20
CA TYR A 338 -16.85 6.44 -22.22
C TYR A 338 -16.68 5.59 -20.96
N TYR A 339 -15.42 5.36 -20.53
CA TYR A 339 -15.16 4.65 -19.28
C TYR A 339 -15.49 5.51 -18.04
N SER A 340 -15.34 6.83 -18.10
CA SER A 340 -15.72 7.74 -17.02
C SER A 340 -17.20 7.73 -16.71
N ASP A 341 -18.05 7.60 -17.73
CA ASP A 341 -19.51 7.61 -17.57
C ASP A 341 -20.05 6.38 -16.82
N LYS A 342 -19.22 5.32 -16.68
CA LYS A 342 -19.55 4.15 -15.87
C LYS A 342 -19.41 4.38 -14.36
N PHE A 343 -18.76 5.47 -13.93
CA PHE A 343 -18.55 5.78 -12.52
C PHE A 343 -19.67 6.68 -11.96
N LYS A 344 -20.13 6.38 -10.74
CA LYS A 344 -21.12 7.23 -10.04
C LYS A 344 -20.61 8.65 -9.81
N ASN A 345 -19.31 8.80 -9.55
CA ASN A 345 -18.69 10.10 -9.34
C ASN A 345 -17.90 10.52 -10.59
N GLN A 346 -18.50 11.31 -11.44
CA GLN A 346 -17.89 11.84 -12.66
C GLN A 346 -17.01 13.08 -12.42
N LYS A 347 -16.98 13.64 -11.19
CA LYS A 347 -16.14 14.79 -10.82
C LYS A 347 -14.67 14.40 -10.62
N LEU A 348 -14.15 13.54 -11.47
CA LEU A 348 -12.75 13.13 -11.46
C LEU A 348 -11.93 14.06 -12.37
N GLY A 349 -10.75 14.49 -11.92
CA GLY A 349 -9.92 15.45 -12.62
C GLY A 349 -9.70 15.11 -14.11
N TYR A 350 -9.32 13.87 -14.41
CA TYR A 350 -9.11 13.42 -15.80
C TYR A 350 -10.38 13.45 -16.66
N THR A 351 -11.56 13.23 -16.09
CA THR A 351 -12.84 13.37 -16.80
C THR A 351 -13.09 14.83 -17.17
N ILE A 352 -12.82 15.75 -16.26
CA ILE A 352 -12.96 17.19 -16.49
C ILE A 352 -11.99 17.64 -17.58
N TYR A 353 -10.71 17.23 -17.47
CA TYR A 353 -9.69 17.55 -18.47
C TYR A 353 -9.99 16.97 -19.85
N SER A 354 -10.44 15.71 -19.95
CA SER A 354 -10.84 15.11 -21.24
C SER A 354 -11.94 15.93 -21.93
N ASN A 355 -12.98 16.36 -21.18
CA ASN A 355 -14.01 17.23 -21.74
C ASN A 355 -13.44 18.59 -22.19
N PHE A 356 -12.54 19.16 -21.40
CA PHE A 356 -11.94 20.46 -21.73
C PHE A 356 -11.08 20.39 -23.01
N LEU A 357 -10.26 19.33 -23.14
CA LEU A 357 -9.40 19.12 -24.31
C LEU A 357 -10.23 18.87 -25.57
N LEU A 358 -11.27 18.03 -25.48
CA LEU A 358 -12.20 17.80 -26.61
C LEU A 358 -12.93 19.09 -27.02
N GLY A 359 -13.36 19.89 -26.03
CA GLY A 359 -13.93 21.21 -26.30
C GLY A 359 -13.01 22.09 -27.13
N LYS A 360 -11.70 22.11 -26.81
CA LYS A 360 -10.69 22.83 -27.58
C LYS A 360 -10.47 22.23 -28.97
N ILE A 361 -10.28 20.93 -29.07
CA ILE A 361 -10.06 20.24 -30.35
C ILE A 361 -11.20 20.56 -31.31
N PHE A 362 -12.46 20.42 -30.88
CA PHE A 362 -13.62 20.68 -31.74
C PHE A 362 -13.80 22.18 -32.04
N LEU A 363 -13.33 23.07 -31.17
CA LEU A 363 -13.28 24.50 -31.48
C LEU A 363 -12.30 24.78 -32.63
N ASP A 364 -11.08 24.25 -32.53
CA ASP A 364 -10.02 24.42 -33.51
C ASP A 364 -10.41 23.79 -34.88
N MET A 365 -11.26 22.74 -34.86
CA MET A 365 -11.85 22.12 -36.07
C MET A 365 -13.07 22.87 -36.61
N GLY A 366 -13.49 24.00 -36.02
CA GLY A 366 -14.69 24.75 -36.42
C GLY A 366 -16.02 24.06 -36.08
N GLN A 367 -16.02 22.98 -35.29
CA GLN A 367 -17.20 22.24 -34.90
C GLN A 367 -17.87 22.82 -33.64
N SER A 368 -18.43 24.03 -33.77
CA SER A 368 -18.99 24.84 -32.69
C SER A 368 -19.98 24.07 -31.79
N ASN A 369 -20.88 23.27 -32.33
CA ASN A 369 -21.87 22.54 -31.52
C ASN A 369 -21.23 21.47 -30.61
N LYS A 370 -20.27 20.71 -31.12
CA LYS A 370 -19.53 19.74 -30.33
C LYS A 370 -18.67 20.43 -29.28
N SER A 371 -17.98 21.50 -29.65
CA SER A 371 -17.18 22.30 -28.73
C SER A 371 -18.01 22.79 -27.54
N LYS A 372 -19.19 23.44 -27.84
CA LYS A 372 -20.14 23.89 -26.80
C LYS A 372 -20.61 22.74 -25.90
N PHE A 373 -20.88 21.56 -26.46
CA PHE A 373 -21.29 20.37 -25.69
C PHE A 373 -20.26 20.00 -24.64
N TYR A 374 -19.00 19.87 -25.02
CA TYR A 374 -17.93 19.48 -24.10
C TYR A 374 -17.62 20.57 -23.05
N PHE A 375 -17.57 21.84 -23.42
CA PHE A 375 -17.39 22.91 -22.45
C PHE A 375 -18.55 23.03 -21.44
N LYS A 376 -19.80 22.79 -21.86
CA LYS A 376 -20.93 22.71 -20.94
C LYS A 376 -20.78 21.55 -19.94
N ARG A 377 -20.24 20.39 -20.35
CA ARG A 377 -19.91 19.30 -19.42
C ARG A 377 -18.87 19.72 -18.39
N VAL A 378 -17.79 20.44 -18.78
CA VAL A 378 -16.82 20.99 -17.84
C VAL A 378 -17.49 21.89 -16.80
N ILE A 379 -18.32 22.84 -17.26
CA ILE A 379 -19.03 23.78 -16.37
C ILE A 379 -19.91 23.03 -15.36
N LYS A 380 -20.61 21.96 -15.80
CA LYS A 380 -21.46 21.13 -14.91
C LYS A 380 -20.65 20.36 -13.88
N LEU A 381 -19.43 19.91 -14.21
CA LEU A 381 -18.59 19.08 -13.37
C LEU A 381 -17.72 19.87 -12.39
N THR A 382 -17.54 21.16 -12.61
CA THR A 382 -16.62 22.04 -11.86
C THR A 382 -17.38 23.13 -11.09
N ASN A 383 -16.77 23.66 -10.02
CA ASN A 383 -17.33 24.77 -9.29
C ASN A 383 -17.12 26.08 -10.08
N ARG A 384 -18.02 27.04 -9.85
CA ARG A 384 -18.02 28.34 -10.57
C ARG A 384 -16.69 29.10 -10.47
N LYS A 385 -15.95 28.94 -9.38
CA LYS A 385 -14.67 29.64 -9.13
C LYS A 385 -13.46 28.90 -9.72
N GLU A 386 -13.61 27.66 -10.19
CA GLU A 386 -12.50 26.89 -10.75
C GLU A 386 -12.07 27.44 -12.11
N ASP A 387 -10.76 27.46 -12.38
CA ASP A 387 -10.15 27.99 -13.59
C ASP A 387 -10.75 27.38 -14.88
N LEU A 388 -10.88 26.06 -14.92
CA LEU A 388 -11.48 25.37 -16.10
C LEU A 388 -12.95 25.74 -16.32
N ASN A 389 -13.73 26.04 -15.27
CA ASN A 389 -15.09 26.54 -15.40
C ASN A 389 -15.11 27.89 -16.10
N GLN A 390 -14.26 28.81 -15.63
CA GLN A 390 -14.18 30.17 -16.19
C GLN A 390 -13.68 30.17 -17.64
N LYS A 391 -12.62 29.38 -17.91
CA LYS A 391 -12.09 29.20 -19.27
C LYS A 391 -13.15 28.64 -20.22
N SER A 392 -13.90 27.63 -19.79
CA SER A 392 -14.95 27.02 -20.60
C SER A 392 -16.09 27.99 -20.92
N LYS A 393 -16.50 28.84 -19.96
CA LYS A 393 -17.46 29.91 -20.20
C LYS A 393 -16.92 30.95 -21.20
N GLY A 394 -15.64 31.31 -21.08
CA GLY A 394 -14.99 32.21 -22.01
C GLY A 394 -14.98 31.70 -23.44
N TYR A 395 -14.69 30.39 -23.63
CA TYR A 395 -14.75 29.80 -24.96
C TYR A 395 -16.19 29.75 -25.53
N ILE A 396 -17.19 29.40 -24.72
CA ILE A 396 -18.58 29.36 -25.18
C ILE A 396 -19.08 30.74 -25.65
N LYS A 397 -18.60 31.85 -25.04
CA LYS A 397 -18.98 33.17 -25.45
C LYS A 397 -18.38 33.62 -26.81
N LYS A 398 -17.29 32.95 -27.22
CA LYS A 398 -16.59 33.23 -28.50
C LYS A 398 -17.12 32.38 -29.67
N ILE A 399 -17.92 31.37 -29.40
CA ILE A 399 -18.59 30.48 -30.37
C ILE A 399 -20.00 30.95 -30.64
#